data_8394689f1a5b9652e7fa69df3a72922e
#
_entry.id   8394689f1a5b9652e7fa69df3a72922e
#
_cell.length_a   1.000
_cell.length_b   1.000
_cell.length_c   1.000
_cell.angle_alpha   90.00
_cell.angle_beta   90.00
_cell.angle_gamma   90.00
#
_symmetry.space_group_name_H-M   'P 1'
#
loop_
_entity.id
_entity.type
_entity.pdbx_description
1 polymer ?
#
loop_
_entity_poly.entity_id
_entity_poly.type
_entity_poly.pdbx_seq_one_letter_code
_entity_poly.pdbx_strand_id
1 'polypeptide(L)'
;YNRVLAAVRRITAASPHGFGISARSVTVSTVGLAPAIRKLADERLNVTLALSLHAPDDELRDTLVPVNNRWNVAEALDAARYYADVTGRRVSIEYALIRDVNDQPWRADLLGKRLHGALGPLVHVNVIPLNPTPGSEWDASPKPAEREFVRRVRERGVSCTVRDTRGREIAAACGQLAAEG
;
A
#
# COMPACT_ATOMS: atom_id res chain seq x y z
N TYR A 1 -2.10 16.95 4.34
CA TYR A 1 -2.61 16.27 5.51
C TYR A 1 -3.97 16.84 5.96
N ASN A 2 -4.05 18.13 6.26
CA ASN A 2 -5.27 18.75 6.82
C ASN A 2 -6.51 18.58 5.93
N ARG A 3 -6.36 18.68 4.60
CA ARG A 3 -7.47 18.47 3.66
C ARG A 3 -7.98 17.03 3.68
N VAL A 4 -7.06 16.06 3.74
CA VAL A 4 -7.42 14.64 3.85
C VAL A 4 -8.13 14.36 5.16
N LEU A 5 -7.61 14.87 6.27
CA LEU A 5 -8.24 14.73 7.59
C LEU A 5 -9.65 15.33 7.61
N ALA A 6 -9.84 16.54 7.07
CA ALA A 6 -11.14 17.18 6.98
C ALA A 6 -12.12 16.35 6.14
N ALA A 7 -11.66 15.78 5.01
CA ALA A 7 -12.47 14.90 4.17
C ALA A 7 -12.89 13.63 4.93
N VAL A 8 -11.95 12.97 5.59
CA VAL A 8 -12.23 11.76 6.40
C VAL A 8 -13.26 12.07 7.48
N ARG A 9 -13.08 13.16 8.22
CA ARG A 9 -14.05 13.59 9.25
C ARG A 9 -15.42 13.85 8.67
N ARG A 10 -15.51 14.52 7.51
CA ARG A 10 -16.79 14.77 6.82
C ARG A 10 -17.47 13.48 6.35
N ILE A 11 -16.69 12.54 5.82
CA ILE A 11 -17.19 11.24 5.36
C ILE A 11 -17.76 10.43 6.53
N THR A 12 -17.09 10.46 7.68
CA THR A 12 -17.43 9.62 8.82
C THR A 12 -18.40 10.26 9.83
N ALA A 13 -18.56 11.58 9.81
CA ALA A 13 -19.49 12.27 10.69
C ALA A 13 -20.94 11.86 10.40
N ALA A 14 -21.76 11.77 11.45
CA ALA A 14 -23.17 11.48 11.31
C ALA A 14 -23.94 12.60 10.58
N SER A 15 -25.06 12.25 9.94
CA SER A 15 -25.98 13.22 9.37
C SER A 15 -26.52 14.15 10.47
N PRO A 16 -26.73 15.46 10.23
CA PRO A 16 -26.55 16.19 8.95
C PRO A 16 -25.13 16.70 8.69
N HIS A 17 -24.18 16.46 9.59
CA HIS A 17 -22.82 17.02 9.51
C HIS A 17 -21.88 16.25 8.59
N GLY A 18 -22.23 15.04 8.17
CA GLY A 18 -21.45 14.18 7.28
C GLY A 18 -22.29 13.11 6.59
N PHE A 19 -21.60 12.15 6.01
CA PHE A 19 -22.24 11.07 5.23
C PHE A 19 -22.56 9.82 6.07
N GLY A 20 -22.15 9.76 7.33
CA GLY A 20 -22.39 8.62 8.21
C GLY A 20 -21.69 7.33 7.81
N ILE A 21 -20.67 7.40 6.95
CA ILE A 21 -19.93 6.22 6.50
C ILE A 21 -19.06 5.73 7.64
N SER A 22 -19.11 4.42 7.92
CA SER A 22 -18.26 3.83 8.95
C SER A 22 -16.78 4.08 8.68
N ALA A 23 -16.05 4.61 9.65
CA ALA A 23 -14.62 4.82 9.53
C ALA A 23 -13.84 3.55 9.16
N ARG A 24 -14.35 2.36 9.55
CA ARG A 24 -13.77 1.07 9.19
C ARG A 24 -13.82 0.77 7.70
N SER A 25 -14.73 1.40 6.96
CA SER A 25 -14.86 1.27 5.51
C SER A 25 -14.04 2.31 4.74
N VAL A 26 -13.40 3.25 5.46
CA VAL A 26 -12.56 4.29 4.85
C VAL A 26 -11.12 3.87 4.90
N THR A 27 -10.43 3.97 3.75
CA THR A 27 -8.99 3.73 3.64
C THR A 27 -8.27 5.03 3.30
N VAL A 28 -7.22 5.34 4.05
CA VAL A 28 -6.32 6.46 3.76
C VAL A 28 -5.02 5.88 3.19
N SER A 29 -4.73 6.22 1.94
CA SER A 29 -3.51 5.79 1.26
C SER A 29 -2.40 6.81 1.41
N THR A 30 -1.17 6.32 1.53
CA THR A 30 0.04 7.14 1.65
C THR A 30 1.22 6.44 0.99
N VAL A 31 2.15 7.23 0.46
CA VAL A 31 3.43 6.74 -0.05
C VAL A 31 4.51 6.65 1.04
N GLY A 32 4.15 6.87 2.32
CA GLY A 32 5.11 6.69 3.43
C GLY A 32 5.62 7.99 4.06
N LEU A 33 4.79 9.04 4.09
CA LEU A 33 5.11 10.27 4.83
C LEU A 33 5.04 9.98 6.34
N ALA A 34 6.14 9.47 6.91
CA ALA A 34 6.18 8.97 8.29
C ALA A 34 5.61 9.94 9.34
N PRO A 35 5.90 11.26 9.33
CA PRO A 35 5.27 12.17 10.28
C PRO A 35 3.74 12.31 10.13
N ALA A 36 3.24 12.22 8.88
CA ALA A 36 1.80 12.30 8.63
C ALA A 36 1.06 11.03 9.06
N ILE A 37 1.70 9.86 8.90
CA ILE A 37 1.17 8.58 9.39
C ILE A 37 1.03 8.62 10.92
N ARG A 38 2.05 9.11 11.64
CA ARG A 38 2.00 9.25 13.11
C ARG A 38 0.88 10.20 13.55
N LYS A 39 0.77 11.38 12.90
CA LYS A 39 -0.34 12.30 13.16
C LYS A 39 -1.70 11.64 12.94
N LEU A 40 -1.86 10.85 11.87
CA LEU A 40 -3.12 10.15 11.60
C LEU A 40 -3.42 9.10 12.69
N ALA A 41 -2.41 8.44 13.24
CA ALA A 41 -2.58 7.53 14.36
C ALA A 41 -3.14 8.24 15.59
N ASP A 42 -2.59 9.41 15.92
CA ASP A 42 -2.99 10.22 17.09
C ASP A 42 -4.43 10.74 16.99
N GLU A 43 -4.98 10.88 15.76
CA GLU A 43 -6.40 11.22 15.52
C GLU A 43 -7.37 10.10 15.95
N ARG A 44 -6.93 8.88 16.12
CA ARG A 44 -7.70 7.69 16.55
C ARG A 44 -8.97 7.45 15.73
N LEU A 45 -8.95 7.76 14.45
CA LEU A 45 -10.11 7.66 13.53
C LEU A 45 -10.30 6.25 13.03
N ASN A 46 -10.14 5.21 13.55
CA ASN A 46 -10.44 3.81 13.15
C ASN A 46 -10.49 3.52 11.63
N VAL A 47 -9.85 4.34 10.79
CA VAL A 47 -9.74 4.13 9.36
C VAL A 47 -8.72 3.02 9.04
N THR A 48 -8.65 2.55 7.82
CA THR A 48 -7.58 1.65 7.37
C THR A 48 -6.44 2.49 6.79
N LEU A 49 -5.21 2.25 7.24
CA LEU A 49 -4.02 2.81 6.60
C LEU A 49 -3.58 1.89 5.48
N ALA A 50 -3.40 2.44 4.27
CA ALA A 50 -2.78 1.77 3.13
C ALA A 50 -1.44 2.43 2.81
N LEU A 51 -0.34 1.70 2.97
CA LEU A 51 1.01 2.13 2.67
C LEU A 51 1.45 1.59 1.31
N SER A 52 1.62 2.48 0.33
CA SER A 52 2.23 2.16 -0.96
C SER A 52 3.73 1.97 -0.78
N LEU A 53 4.15 0.71 -0.68
CA LEU A 53 5.55 0.36 -0.40
C LEU A 53 6.34 0.08 -1.68
N HIS A 54 5.85 -0.79 -2.54
CA HIS A 54 6.33 -1.16 -3.88
C HIS A 54 7.73 -1.76 -3.96
N ALA A 55 8.57 -1.63 -2.94
CA ALA A 55 9.84 -2.32 -2.80
C ALA A 55 10.16 -2.55 -1.32
N PRO A 56 10.80 -3.70 -0.97
CA PRO A 56 11.20 -3.98 0.41
C PRO A 56 12.56 -3.40 0.79
N ASP A 57 13.35 -2.96 -0.20
CA ASP A 57 14.70 -2.40 -0.06
C ASP A 57 14.73 -0.95 -0.51
N ASP A 58 15.62 -0.15 0.12
CA ASP A 58 15.71 1.27 -0.16
C ASP A 58 16.30 1.55 -1.53
N GLU A 59 17.25 0.73 -2.00
CA GLU A 59 17.89 0.88 -3.29
C GLU A 59 16.88 0.97 -4.44
N LEU A 60 15.95 0.02 -4.49
CA LEU A 60 14.88 0.06 -5.49
C LEU A 60 13.81 1.09 -5.14
N ARG A 61 13.46 1.21 -3.85
CA ARG A 61 12.39 2.12 -3.46
C ARG A 61 12.71 3.58 -3.74
N ASP A 62 13.98 3.99 -3.68
CA ASP A 62 14.41 5.35 -4.03
C ASP A 62 14.09 5.69 -5.47
N THR A 63 14.11 4.70 -6.37
CA THR A 63 13.77 4.89 -7.79
C THR A 63 12.27 4.87 -8.04
N LEU A 64 11.51 3.99 -7.37
CA LEU A 64 10.07 3.82 -7.59
C LEU A 64 9.23 4.85 -6.82
N VAL A 65 9.70 5.27 -5.65
CA VAL A 65 8.96 6.12 -4.71
C VAL A 65 9.91 7.19 -4.15
N PRO A 66 10.10 8.31 -4.84
CA PRO A 66 11.12 9.31 -4.48
C PRO A 66 11.03 9.88 -3.06
N VAL A 67 9.87 9.79 -2.40
CA VAL A 67 9.74 10.17 -0.99
C VAL A 67 10.59 9.31 -0.05
N ASN A 68 11.04 8.13 -0.51
CA ASN A 68 11.94 7.25 0.25
C ASN A 68 13.27 7.90 0.58
N ASN A 69 13.77 8.79 -0.27
CA ASN A 69 14.97 9.58 0.01
C ASN A 69 14.85 10.47 1.26
N ARG A 70 13.62 10.70 1.73
CA ARG A 70 13.35 11.48 2.94
C ARG A 70 12.90 10.62 4.12
N TRP A 71 12.16 9.57 3.86
CA TRP A 71 11.72 8.57 4.85
C TRP A 71 11.85 7.19 4.25
N ASN A 72 12.90 6.50 4.64
CA ASN A 72 13.26 5.19 4.12
C ASN A 72 12.27 4.09 4.52
N VAL A 73 12.46 2.88 4.01
CA VAL A 73 11.58 1.73 4.28
C VAL A 73 11.43 1.49 5.79
N ALA A 74 12.52 1.58 6.54
CA ALA A 74 12.48 1.32 7.99
C ALA A 74 11.64 2.37 8.71
N GLU A 75 11.80 3.67 8.39
CA GLU A 75 11.03 4.77 8.97
C GLU A 75 9.54 4.70 8.60
N ALA A 76 9.24 4.34 7.35
CA ALA A 76 7.86 4.17 6.90
C ALA A 76 7.17 3.01 7.61
N LEU A 77 7.87 1.88 7.80
CA LEU A 77 7.34 0.72 8.53
C LEU A 77 7.22 0.98 10.03
N ASP A 78 8.15 1.74 10.61
CA ASP A 78 8.06 2.14 12.02
C ASP A 78 6.87 3.08 12.28
N ALA A 79 6.60 4.02 11.37
CA ALA A 79 5.40 4.84 11.43
C ALA A 79 4.12 4.02 11.25
N ALA A 80 4.11 3.03 10.36
CA ALA A 80 3.00 2.10 10.17
C ALA A 80 2.79 1.22 11.41
N ARG A 81 3.88 0.80 12.08
CA ARG A 81 3.83 0.10 13.36
C ARG A 81 3.17 0.96 14.44
N TYR A 82 3.63 2.19 14.58
CA TYR A 82 3.03 3.14 15.52
C TYR A 82 1.53 3.32 15.26
N TYR A 83 1.12 3.43 13.98
CA TYR A 83 -0.29 3.50 13.61
C TYR A 83 -1.07 2.27 14.08
N ALA A 84 -0.54 1.07 13.84
CA ALA A 84 -1.17 -0.18 14.24
C ALA A 84 -1.30 -0.29 15.77
N ASP A 85 -0.26 0.07 16.51
CA ASP A 85 -0.21 0.01 17.97
C ASP A 85 -1.21 0.98 18.62
N VAL A 86 -1.31 2.22 18.10
CA VAL A 86 -2.22 3.26 18.66
C VAL A 86 -3.68 3.00 18.33
N THR A 87 -3.96 2.49 17.10
CA THR A 87 -5.34 2.35 16.61
C THR A 87 -5.90 0.94 16.76
N GLY A 88 -5.07 -0.07 16.98
CA GLY A 88 -5.44 -1.47 16.94
C GLY A 88 -5.85 -1.94 15.53
N ARG A 89 -5.58 -1.12 14.48
CA ARG A 89 -6.01 -1.39 13.12
C ARG A 89 -4.91 -2.05 12.31
N ARG A 90 -5.32 -3.00 11.47
CA ARG A 90 -4.42 -3.62 10.50
C ARG A 90 -4.00 -2.61 9.43
N VAL A 91 -2.72 -2.65 9.06
CA VAL A 91 -2.15 -1.87 7.96
C VAL A 91 -2.21 -2.69 6.67
N SER A 92 -2.63 -2.06 5.59
CA SER A 92 -2.55 -2.61 4.23
C SER A 92 -1.27 -2.12 3.55
N ILE A 93 -0.50 -3.04 3.01
CA ILE A 93 0.69 -2.73 2.20
C ILE A 93 0.32 -2.93 0.74
N GLU A 94 0.37 -1.87 -0.03
CA GLU A 94 0.12 -1.92 -1.47
C GLU A 94 1.45 -2.14 -2.20
N TYR A 95 1.50 -3.17 -3.05
CA TYR A 95 2.70 -3.58 -3.78
C TYR A 95 2.36 -3.80 -5.26
N ALA A 96 2.62 -2.78 -6.09
CA ALA A 96 2.53 -2.93 -7.54
C ALA A 96 3.63 -3.88 -8.00
N LEU A 97 3.24 -5.01 -8.59
CA LEU A 97 4.18 -6.04 -9.03
C LEU A 97 4.57 -5.80 -10.49
N ILE A 98 5.85 -5.51 -10.70
CA ILE A 98 6.44 -5.08 -11.98
C ILE A 98 7.44 -6.13 -12.42
N ARG A 99 7.28 -6.66 -13.64
CA ARG A 99 8.17 -7.67 -14.23
C ARG A 99 9.62 -7.22 -14.19
N ASP A 100 10.51 -8.11 -13.73
CA ASP A 100 11.96 -7.96 -13.68
C ASP A 100 12.48 -6.77 -12.86
N VAL A 101 11.56 -5.98 -12.26
CA VAL A 101 11.89 -4.81 -11.45
C VAL A 101 11.80 -5.12 -9.96
N ASN A 102 10.64 -5.62 -9.49
CA ASN A 102 10.42 -5.88 -8.06
C ASN A 102 9.77 -7.24 -7.76
N ASP A 103 9.65 -8.13 -8.76
CA ASP A 103 8.97 -9.42 -8.65
C ASP A 103 9.91 -10.60 -8.32
N GLN A 104 11.20 -10.34 -8.03
CA GLN A 104 12.17 -11.37 -7.73
C GLN A 104 11.83 -12.13 -6.44
N PRO A 105 12.07 -13.45 -6.39
CA PRO A 105 11.80 -14.28 -5.22
C PRO A 105 12.45 -13.79 -3.93
N TRP A 106 13.68 -13.29 -3.99
CA TRP A 106 14.38 -12.76 -2.82
C TRP A 106 13.73 -11.49 -2.25
N ARG A 107 13.11 -10.67 -3.12
CA ARG A 107 12.34 -9.49 -2.66
C ARG A 107 11.06 -9.89 -1.95
N ALA A 108 10.39 -10.94 -2.40
CA ALA A 108 9.24 -11.50 -1.69
C ALA A 108 9.64 -11.99 -0.28
N ASP A 109 10.77 -12.69 -0.17
CA ASP A 109 11.30 -13.16 1.11
C ASP A 109 11.67 -11.99 2.03
N LEU A 110 12.34 -10.96 1.50
CA LEU A 110 12.72 -9.76 2.24
C LEU A 110 11.49 -8.98 2.70
N LEU A 111 10.50 -8.81 1.82
CA LEU A 111 9.23 -8.15 2.13
C LEU A 111 8.54 -8.86 3.29
N GLY A 112 8.33 -10.16 3.18
CA GLY A 112 7.70 -10.96 4.22
C GLY A 112 8.44 -10.86 5.55
N LYS A 113 9.78 -10.99 5.55
CA LYS A 113 10.61 -10.87 6.75
C LYS A 113 10.47 -9.49 7.42
N ARG A 114 10.56 -8.41 6.65
CA ARG A 114 10.46 -7.03 7.19
C ARG A 114 9.06 -6.76 7.75
N LEU A 115 8.02 -7.15 7.03
CA LEU A 115 6.64 -6.91 7.44
C LEU A 115 6.25 -7.73 8.66
N HIS A 116 6.63 -9.01 8.70
CA HIS A 116 6.39 -9.85 9.87
C HIS A 116 7.09 -9.29 11.12
N GLY A 117 8.35 -8.88 10.98
CA GLY A 117 9.10 -8.29 12.08
C GLY A 117 8.56 -6.94 12.55
N ALA A 118 8.08 -6.10 11.64
CA ALA A 118 7.57 -4.77 11.98
C ALA A 118 6.13 -4.80 12.51
N LEU A 119 5.22 -5.54 11.89
CA LEU A 119 3.77 -5.43 12.08
C LEU A 119 3.11 -6.72 12.60
N GLY A 120 3.81 -7.85 12.56
CA GLY A 120 3.27 -9.15 12.97
C GLY A 120 1.94 -9.48 12.28
N PRO A 121 0.88 -9.84 13.03
CA PRO A 121 -0.43 -10.19 12.45
C PRO A 121 -1.23 -8.97 11.97
N LEU A 122 -0.80 -7.76 12.29
CA LEU A 122 -1.50 -6.53 11.94
C LEU A 122 -1.15 -6.00 10.54
N VAL A 123 -0.70 -6.86 9.64
CA VAL A 123 -0.37 -6.50 8.26
C VAL A 123 -1.09 -7.38 7.25
N HIS A 124 -1.43 -6.78 6.12
CA HIS A 124 -1.90 -7.47 4.93
C HIS A 124 -1.23 -6.86 3.70
N VAL A 125 -0.75 -7.70 2.78
CA VAL A 125 -0.19 -7.26 1.50
C VAL A 125 -1.21 -7.44 0.39
N ASN A 126 -1.51 -6.36 -0.31
CA ASN A 126 -2.21 -6.36 -1.58
C ASN A 126 -1.19 -6.29 -2.72
N VAL A 127 -0.97 -7.38 -3.40
CA VAL A 127 -0.21 -7.41 -4.65
C VAL A 127 -1.10 -6.92 -5.77
N ILE A 128 -0.67 -5.87 -6.45
CA ILE A 128 -1.40 -5.24 -7.55
C ILE A 128 -0.66 -5.57 -8.84
N PRO A 129 -1.19 -6.47 -9.70
CA PRO A 129 -0.60 -6.68 -11.00
C PRO A 129 -0.55 -5.35 -11.77
N LEU A 130 0.62 -5.02 -12.32
CA LEU A 130 0.76 -3.78 -13.08
C LEU A 130 -0.18 -3.81 -14.29
N ASN A 131 -0.85 -2.68 -14.54
CA ASN A 131 -1.52 -2.44 -15.80
C ASN A 131 -0.60 -1.60 -16.67
N PRO A 132 -0.05 -2.16 -17.75
CA PRO A 132 0.76 -1.37 -18.68
C PRO A 132 -0.05 -0.21 -19.23
N THR A 133 0.55 0.97 -19.25
CA THR A 133 -0.01 2.15 -19.91
C THR A 133 0.72 2.38 -21.23
N PRO A 134 0.10 2.97 -22.25
CA PRO A 134 0.80 3.30 -23.50
C PRO A 134 2.06 4.11 -23.21
N GLY A 135 3.20 3.66 -23.75
CA GLY A 135 4.51 4.31 -23.53
C GLY A 135 5.22 3.98 -22.19
N SER A 136 4.64 3.13 -21.35
CA SER A 136 5.34 2.63 -20.15
C SER A 136 6.42 1.62 -20.55
N GLU A 137 7.61 1.77 -19.97
CA GLU A 137 8.70 0.77 -20.06
C GLU A 137 8.44 -0.47 -19.17
N TRP A 138 7.45 -0.40 -18.26
CA TRP A 138 7.16 -1.45 -17.30
C TRP A 138 6.01 -2.34 -17.73
N ASP A 139 6.14 -3.62 -17.42
CA ASP A 139 5.21 -4.67 -17.80
C ASP A 139 4.69 -5.44 -16.57
N ALA A 140 3.56 -6.13 -16.74
CA ALA A 140 3.02 -7.01 -15.72
C ALA A 140 3.89 -8.25 -15.54
N SER A 141 4.09 -8.66 -14.30
CA SER A 141 4.74 -9.93 -13.99
C SER A 141 3.95 -11.12 -14.55
N PRO A 142 4.62 -12.15 -15.05
CA PRO A 142 3.96 -13.37 -15.48
C PRO A 142 3.22 -14.04 -14.32
N LYS A 143 2.09 -14.68 -14.58
CA LYS A 143 1.29 -15.35 -13.55
C LYS A 143 2.05 -16.37 -12.69
N PRO A 144 3.02 -17.14 -13.20
CA PRO A 144 3.86 -18.00 -12.35
C PRO A 144 4.70 -17.19 -11.35
N ALA A 145 5.33 -16.08 -11.77
CA ALA A 145 6.11 -15.21 -10.88
C ALA A 145 5.23 -14.54 -9.81
N GLU A 146 4.05 -14.05 -10.20
CA GLU A 146 3.06 -13.50 -9.27
C GLU A 146 2.66 -14.52 -8.18
N ARG A 147 2.35 -15.77 -8.59
CA ARG A 147 2.00 -16.83 -7.64
C ARG A 147 3.15 -17.18 -6.71
N GLU A 148 4.36 -17.27 -7.24
CA GLU A 148 5.57 -17.54 -6.45
C GLU A 148 5.85 -16.41 -5.45
N PHE A 149 5.73 -15.15 -5.86
CA PHE A 149 5.88 -13.99 -4.99
C PHE A 149 4.91 -14.04 -3.81
N VAL A 150 3.62 -14.25 -4.09
CA VAL A 150 2.57 -14.36 -3.06
C VAL A 150 2.82 -15.54 -2.11
N ARG A 151 3.21 -16.70 -2.66
CA ARG A 151 3.53 -17.89 -1.86
C ARG A 151 4.65 -17.58 -0.86
N ARG A 152 5.76 -16.99 -1.31
CA ARG A 152 6.89 -16.64 -0.46
C ARG A 152 6.55 -15.64 0.66
N VAL A 153 5.80 -14.60 0.33
CA VAL A 153 5.33 -13.63 1.35
C VAL A 153 4.49 -14.34 2.42
N ARG A 154 3.59 -15.25 2.00
CA ARG A 154 2.76 -16.04 2.93
C ARG A 154 3.58 -16.99 3.80
N GLU A 155 4.61 -17.62 3.26
CA GLU A 155 5.53 -18.50 4.01
C GLU A 155 6.30 -17.76 5.10
N ARG A 156 6.44 -16.44 5.00
CA ARG A 156 6.98 -15.59 6.06
C ARG A 156 5.95 -15.18 7.11
N GLY A 157 4.74 -15.77 7.09
CA GLY A 157 3.68 -15.50 8.06
C GLY A 157 2.90 -14.21 7.81
N VAL A 158 2.99 -13.64 6.60
CA VAL A 158 2.28 -12.40 6.24
C VAL A 158 1.08 -12.73 5.35
N SER A 159 -0.11 -12.23 5.72
CA SER A 159 -1.30 -12.33 4.88
C SER A 159 -1.10 -11.56 3.58
N CYS A 160 -1.32 -12.21 2.44
CA CYS A 160 -1.07 -11.65 1.12
C CYS A 160 -2.12 -12.09 0.11
N THR A 161 -2.66 -11.17 -0.66
CA THR A 161 -3.62 -11.43 -1.75
C THR A 161 -3.24 -10.67 -3.01
N VAL A 162 -3.61 -11.21 -4.15
CA VAL A 162 -3.55 -10.49 -5.43
C VAL A 162 -4.87 -9.72 -5.58
N ARG A 163 -4.76 -8.44 -5.85
CA ARG A 163 -5.92 -7.60 -6.14
C ARG A 163 -6.41 -7.91 -7.55
N ASP A 164 -7.71 -8.19 -7.67
CA ASP A 164 -8.34 -8.29 -8.98
C ASP A 164 -8.45 -6.89 -9.60
N THR A 165 -7.75 -6.69 -10.69
CA THR A 165 -7.77 -5.42 -11.44
C THR A 165 -8.89 -5.48 -12.48
N ARG A 166 -10.04 -4.90 -12.15
CA ARG A 166 -11.15 -4.73 -13.07
C ARG A 166 -10.85 -3.59 -14.05
N GLY A 167 -11.40 -3.67 -15.26
CA GLY A 167 -11.31 -2.60 -16.26
C GLY A 167 -10.14 -2.70 -17.22
N ARG A 168 -9.37 -3.79 -17.20
CA ARG A 168 -8.26 -4.02 -18.17
C ARG A 168 -8.74 -4.02 -19.62
N GLU A 169 -9.90 -4.63 -19.88
CA GLU A 169 -10.46 -4.83 -21.21
C GLU A 169 -10.93 -3.53 -21.87
N ILE A 170 -11.16 -2.49 -21.07
CA ILE A 170 -11.69 -1.19 -21.52
C ILE A 170 -10.71 -0.03 -21.22
N ALA A 171 -9.43 -0.33 -21.01
CA ALA A 171 -8.39 0.65 -20.65
C ALA A 171 -8.76 1.60 -19.48
N ALA A 172 -9.65 1.17 -18.57
CA ALA A 172 -10.15 1.97 -17.45
C ALA A 172 -9.50 1.62 -16.11
N ALA A 173 -8.36 0.92 -16.12
CA ALA A 173 -7.61 0.65 -14.89
C ALA A 173 -6.90 1.94 -14.41
N CYS A 174 -6.61 1.99 -13.08
CA CYS A 174 -5.97 3.15 -12.48
C CYS A 174 -4.72 3.59 -13.28
N GLY A 175 -4.69 4.86 -13.67
CA GLY A 175 -3.61 5.46 -14.46
C GLY A 175 -3.80 5.45 -15.98
N GLN A 176 -4.68 4.62 -16.53
CA GLN A 176 -4.88 4.54 -17.97
C GLN A 176 -5.64 5.75 -18.55
N LEU A 177 -6.62 6.27 -17.83
CA LEU A 177 -7.42 7.44 -18.27
C LEU A 177 -6.63 8.76 -18.28
N ALA A 178 -5.50 8.84 -17.58
CA ALA A 178 -4.68 10.05 -17.56
C ALA A 178 -3.73 10.18 -18.77
N ALA A 179 -3.61 9.14 -19.60
CA ALA A 179 -2.71 9.10 -20.76
C ALA A 179 -3.35 9.60 -22.07
N GLU A 180 -4.66 9.90 -22.06
CA GLU A 180 -5.42 10.35 -23.25
C GLU A 180 -5.78 11.86 -23.21
N GLY A 181 -5.17 12.63 -22.31
CA GLY A 181 -5.40 14.07 -22.13
C GLY A 181 -4.26 14.96 -22.61
#